data_a1369eac195764fca6f8df21b9b55fd7
#
_entry.id   a1369eac195764fca6f8df21b9b55fd7
#
_cell.length_a   1.000
_cell.length_b   1.000
_cell.length_c   1.000
_cell.angle_alpha   90.00
_cell.angle_beta   90.00
_cell.angle_gamma   90.00
#
_symmetry.space_group_name_H-M   'P 1'
#
loop_
_entity.id
_entity.type
_entity.pdbx_description
1 polymer ?
#
loop_
_entity_poly.entity_id
_entity_poly.type
_entity_poly.pdbx_seq_one_letter_code
_entity_poly.pdbx_strand_id
1 'polypeptide(L)'
;MSSVTALIYGADKPGIVAKVSGWIHEQGSNVLHADQHLDRQENVFFQRVEWECATGTNPVSEGASFQKMVELELDMKVKIG
;
A
#
# COMPACT_ATOMS: atom_id res chain seq x y z
N MET A 1 -19.00 -3.08 -5.08
CA MET A 1 -17.58 -3.34 -5.14
C MET A 1 -16.82 -2.15 -4.56
N SER A 2 -16.01 -2.35 -3.53
CA SER A 2 -15.26 -1.28 -2.86
C SER A 2 -13.77 -1.45 -3.10
N SER A 3 -13.09 -0.36 -3.41
CA SER A 3 -11.66 -0.39 -3.63
C SER A 3 -10.95 0.74 -2.88
N VAL A 4 -9.65 0.56 -2.66
CA VAL A 4 -8.77 1.55 -2.06
C VAL A 4 -7.61 1.79 -3.01
N THR A 5 -7.24 3.06 -3.17
CA THR A 5 -6.04 3.44 -3.91
C THR A 5 -5.09 4.12 -2.94
N ALA A 6 -3.83 3.70 -2.93
CA ALA A 6 -2.81 4.27 -2.07
C ALA A 6 -1.56 4.62 -2.85
N LEU A 7 -0.96 5.74 -2.52
CA LEU A 7 0.37 6.11 -2.99
C LEU A 7 1.32 6.05 -1.81
N ILE A 8 2.36 5.21 -1.92
CA ILE A 8 3.36 4.97 -0.88
C ILE A 8 4.67 5.57 -1.37
N TYR A 9 5.36 6.31 -0.51
CA TYR A 9 6.66 6.88 -0.90
C TYR A 9 7.56 7.07 0.32
N GLY A 10 8.86 6.92 0.08
CA GLY A 10 9.85 7.07 1.13
C GLY A 10 11.17 6.40 0.74
N ALA A 11 12.07 6.28 1.70
CA ALA A 11 13.38 5.67 1.47
C ALA A 11 13.21 4.21 1.04
N ASP A 12 13.95 3.84 -0.01
CA ASP A 12 13.93 2.47 -0.50
C ASP A 12 14.52 1.51 0.52
N LYS A 13 13.93 0.33 0.60
CA LYS A 13 14.40 -0.76 1.45
C LYS A 13 13.91 -2.08 0.89
N PRO A 14 14.57 -3.20 1.23
CA PRO A 14 14.12 -4.51 0.77
C PRO A 14 12.73 -4.86 1.30
N GLY A 15 11.96 -5.56 0.47
CA GLY A 15 10.72 -6.18 0.89
C GLY A 15 9.48 -5.30 0.92
N ILE A 16 9.54 -4.06 0.43
CA ILE A 16 8.37 -3.16 0.44
C ILE A 16 7.19 -3.78 -0.30
N VAL A 17 7.41 -4.21 -1.54
CA VAL A 17 6.33 -4.74 -2.39
C VAL A 17 5.73 -6.00 -1.76
N ALA A 18 6.58 -6.88 -1.22
CA ALA A 18 6.12 -8.11 -0.58
C ALA A 18 5.28 -7.81 0.67
N LYS A 19 5.72 -6.84 1.48
CA LYS A 19 5.01 -6.45 2.69
C LYS A 19 3.63 -5.87 2.37
N VAL A 20 3.59 -4.97 1.38
CA VAL A 20 2.34 -4.34 0.95
C VAL A 20 1.37 -5.37 0.40
N SER A 21 1.80 -6.20 -0.52
CA SER A 21 0.96 -7.21 -1.13
C SER A 21 0.51 -8.26 -0.12
N GLY A 22 1.40 -8.68 0.78
CA GLY A 22 1.09 -9.64 1.82
C GLY A 22 0.04 -9.13 2.78
N TRP A 23 0.15 -7.86 3.19
CA TRP A 23 -0.85 -7.26 4.08
C TRP A 23 -2.23 -7.23 3.42
N ILE A 24 -2.30 -6.80 2.15
CA ILE A 24 -3.55 -6.75 1.41
C ILE A 24 -4.17 -8.16 1.32
N HIS A 25 -3.35 -9.15 1.03
CA HIS A 25 -3.79 -10.55 0.95
C HIS A 25 -4.34 -11.03 2.30
N GLU A 26 -3.69 -10.69 3.39
CA GLU A 26 -4.12 -11.09 4.74
C GLU A 26 -5.49 -10.53 5.11
N GLN A 27 -5.89 -9.41 4.53
CA GLN A 27 -7.22 -8.84 4.75
C GLN A 27 -8.31 -9.56 3.95
N GLY A 28 -7.94 -10.52 3.10
CA GLY A 28 -8.87 -11.15 2.17
C GLY A 28 -9.16 -10.29 0.96
N SER A 29 -8.38 -9.23 0.77
CA SER A 29 -8.55 -8.29 -0.34
C SER A 29 -7.71 -8.72 -1.53
N ASN A 30 -7.95 -8.12 -2.69
CA ASN A 30 -7.30 -8.49 -3.94
C ASN A 30 -6.69 -7.28 -4.63
N VAL A 31 -5.40 -7.36 -4.92
CA VAL A 31 -4.69 -6.31 -5.66
C VAL A 31 -5.21 -6.29 -7.10
N LEU A 32 -5.69 -5.13 -7.53
CA LEU A 32 -6.18 -4.92 -8.89
C LEU A 32 -5.10 -4.34 -9.79
N HIS A 33 -4.27 -3.46 -9.24
CA HIS A 33 -3.26 -2.76 -10.02
C HIS A 33 -2.15 -2.28 -9.10
N ALA A 34 -0.90 -2.37 -9.55
CA ALA A 34 0.24 -1.88 -8.80
C ALA A 34 1.34 -1.44 -9.75
N ASP A 35 1.84 -0.23 -9.53
CA ASP A 35 3.00 0.31 -10.24
C ASP A 35 4.02 0.78 -9.21
N GLN A 36 5.30 0.52 -9.47
CA GLN A 36 6.35 1.00 -8.61
C GLN A 36 7.46 1.67 -9.43
N HIS A 37 8.13 2.62 -8.77
CA HIS A 37 9.21 3.37 -9.37
C HIS A 37 10.26 3.68 -8.31
N LEU A 38 11.52 3.46 -8.65
CA LEU A 38 12.65 3.79 -7.77
C LEU A 38 13.44 4.95 -8.38
N ASP A 39 13.52 6.05 -7.65
CA ASP A 39 14.41 7.15 -7.98
C ASP A 39 15.76 6.86 -7.32
N ARG A 40 16.73 6.43 -8.12
CA ARG A 40 18.04 5.99 -7.62
C ARG A 40 18.90 7.14 -7.12
N GLN A 41 18.74 8.33 -7.66
CA GLN A 41 19.52 9.49 -7.25
C GLN A 41 19.15 9.92 -5.84
N GLU A 42 17.87 9.97 -5.55
CA GLU A 42 17.35 10.38 -4.24
C GLU A 42 17.09 9.19 -3.31
N ASN A 43 17.25 7.97 -3.81
CA ASN A 43 16.93 6.74 -3.09
C ASN A 43 15.50 6.74 -2.55
N VAL A 44 14.57 7.20 -3.36
CA VAL A 44 13.15 7.27 -3.01
C VAL A 44 12.37 6.25 -3.82
N PHE A 45 11.60 5.45 -3.12
CA PHE A 45 10.71 4.46 -3.69
C PHE A 45 9.29 5.00 -3.73
N PHE A 46 8.60 4.78 -4.85
CA PHE A 46 7.19 5.13 -5.03
C PHE A 46 6.43 3.89 -5.42
N GLN A 47 5.26 3.68 -4.83
CA GLN A 47 4.35 2.64 -5.27
C GLN A 47 2.92 3.16 -5.23
N ARG A 48 2.21 3.00 -6.35
CA ARG A 48 0.77 3.22 -6.40
C ARG A 48 0.13 1.84 -6.45
N VAL A 49 -0.77 1.57 -5.53
CA VAL A 49 -1.46 0.29 -5.46
C VAL A 49 -2.95 0.53 -5.32
N GLU A 50 -3.73 -0.26 -6.05
CA GLU A 50 -5.18 -0.25 -5.96
C GLU A 50 -5.63 -1.68 -5.66
N TRP A 51 -6.53 -1.83 -4.69
CA TRP A 51 -7.04 -3.16 -4.37
C TRP A 51 -8.52 -3.12 -4.10
N GLU A 52 -9.16 -4.27 -4.33
CA GLU A 52 -10.57 -4.48 -4.04
C GLU A 52 -10.68 -5.06 -2.63
N CYS A 53 -11.50 -4.42 -1.79
CA CYS A 53 -11.70 -4.86 -0.42
C CYS A 53 -12.55 -6.13 -0.39
N ALA A 54 -12.31 -6.97 0.62
CA ALA A 54 -13.14 -8.14 0.86
C ALA A 54 -14.59 -7.71 1.11
N THR A 55 -15.53 -8.57 0.75
CA THR A 55 -16.96 -8.33 0.94
C THR A 55 -17.25 -8.03 2.41
N GLY A 56 -17.98 -6.95 2.66
CA GLY A 56 -18.33 -6.52 4.01
C GLY A 56 -17.29 -5.64 4.69
N THR A 57 -16.15 -5.41 4.06
CA THR A 57 -15.12 -4.55 4.60
C THR A 57 -15.37 -3.09 4.24
N ASN A 58 -15.20 -2.20 5.22
CA ASN A 58 -15.30 -0.76 4.99
C ASN A 58 -14.00 -0.26 4.38
N PRO A 59 -14.00 0.28 3.15
CA PRO A 59 -12.78 0.72 2.48
C PRO A 59 -12.06 1.87 3.21
N VAL A 60 -12.80 2.75 3.87
CA VAL A 60 -12.20 3.85 4.63
C VAL A 60 -11.40 3.29 5.81
N SER A 61 -11.98 2.33 6.54
CA SER A 61 -11.29 1.68 7.66
C SER A 61 -10.07 0.90 7.19
N GLU A 62 -10.20 0.18 6.09
CA GLU A 62 -9.07 -0.60 5.56
C GLU A 62 -7.94 0.32 5.09
N GLY A 63 -8.26 1.42 4.42
CA GLY A 63 -7.28 2.41 4.01
C GLY A 63 -6.53 3.01 5.20
N ALA A 64 -7.25 3.32 6.28
CA ALA A 64 -6.64 3.85 7.50
C ALA A 64 -5.72 2.82 8.16
N SER A 65 -6.12 1.56 8.20
CA SER A 65 -5.29 0.48 8.75
C SER A 65 -4.05 0.25 7.89
N PHE A 66 -4.19 0.32 6.58
CA PHE A 66 -3.07 0.20 5.65
C PHE A 66 -2.05 1.32 5.87
N GLN A 67 -2.53 2.55 5.98
CA GLN A 67 -1.67 3.71 6.22
C GLN A 67 -0.88 3.52 7.52
N LYS A 68 -1.54 3.10 8.58
CA LYS A 68 -0.88 2.86 9.87
C LYS A 68 0.20 1.78 9.73
N MET A 69 -0.08 0.69 9.03
CA MET A 69 0.90 -0.36 8.83
C MET A 69 2.14 0.15 8.10
N VAL A 70 1.94 0.90 7.01
CA VAL A 70 3.05 1.43 6.22
C VAL A 70 3.89 2.42 7.04
N GLU A 71 3.24 3.31 7.78
CA GLU A 71 3.95 4.31 8.59
C GLU A 71 4.75 3.65 9.72
N LEU A 72 4.17 2.65 10.40
CA LEU A 72 4.81 2.02 11.55
C LEU A 72 5.83 0.94 11.15
N GLU A 73 5.53 0.15 10.12
CA GLU A 73 6.38 -1.00 9.78
C GLU A 73 7.37 -0.73 8.66
N LEU A 74 7.07 0.20 7.77
CA LEU A 74 7.95 0.55 6.67
C LEU A 74 8.60 1.93 6.81
N ASP A 75 8.14 2.71 7.77
CA ASP A 75 8.61 4.09 7.97
C ASP A 75 8.50 4.90 6.68
N MET A 76 7.39 4.77 6.00
CA MET A 76 7.12 5.44 4.74
C MET A 76 5.85 6.27 4.85
N LYS A 77 5.66 7.18 3.91
CA LYS A 77 4.48 8.02 3.84
C LYS A 77 3.45 7.40 2.92
N VAL A 78 2.18 7.65 3.21
CA VAL A 78 1.05 7.11 2.44
C VAL A 78 0.05 8.21 2.18
N LYS A 79 -0.47 8.22 0.95
CA LYS A 79 -1.58 9.08 0.59
C LYS A 79 -2.70 8.17 0.08
N ILE A 80 -3.83 8.17 0.78
CA ILE A 80 -5.01 7.40 0.39
C ILE A 80 -5.90 8.30 -0.47
N GLY A 81 -6.29 7.79 -1.63
CA GLY A 81 -7.11 8.58 -2.53
C GLY A 81 -8.17 7.80 -3.25
#